data_0387e6f9ef7e24cf835176040c1b87d4
#
_entry.id   0387e6f9ef7e24cf835176040c1b87d4
#
_cell.length_a   1.000
_cell.length_b   1.000
_cell.length_c   1.000
_cell.angle_alpha   90.00
_cell.angle_beta   90.00
_cell.angle_gamma   90.00
#
_symmetry.space_group_name_H-M   'P 1'
#
loop_
_entity.id
_entity.type
_entity.pdbx_description
1 polymer ?
#
loop_
_entity_poly.entity_id
_entity_poly.type
_entity_poly.pdbx_seq_one_letter_code
_entity_poly.pdbx_strand_id
1 'polypeptide(L)'
;MSNYKNFLNNLKKSIQLANRNIQEVDLIAVGKKKPAPDIQSVIDEGHLSFGENQIQEIERKWPDLKKLNSNIQLHFIGNIQSRKVESIHENCEVIHSIDRIKVVKLFAEIEKLKKIKRK
;
A
#
# COMPACT_ATOMS: atom_id res chain seq x y z
N MET A 1 13.64 10.12 -17.98
CA MET A 1 13.56 8.91 -17.14
C MET A 1 13.01 9.28 -15.76
N SER A 2 12.15 8.47 -15.20
CA SER A 2 11.55 8.78 -13.91
C SER A 2 12.51 8.53 -12.75
N ASN A 3 12.30 9.25 -11.66
CA ASN A 3 13.04 9.02 -10.41
C ASN A 3 12.82 7.59 -9.87
N TYR A 4 11.66 7.01 -10.15
CA TYR A 4 11.35 5.63 -9.76
C TYR A 4 12.32 4.64 -10.42
N LYS A 5 12.55 4.74 -11.73
CA LYS A 5 13.47 3.84 -12.44
C LYS A 5 14.90 3.97 -11.92
N ASN A 6 15.34 5.20 -11.68
CA ASN A 6 16.67 5.45 -11.13
C ASN A 6 16.83 4.82 -9.76
N PHE A 7 15.83 5.02 -8.90
CA PHE A 7 15.81 4.43 -7.57
C PHE A 7 15.82 2.89 -7.63
N LEU A 8 15.00 2.31 -8.51
CA LEU A 8 14.91 0.86 -8.65
C LEU A 8 16.23 0.26 -9.12
N ASN A 9 16.91 0.90 -10.06
CA ASN A 9 18.23 0.45 -10.52
C ASN A 9 19.26 0.49 -9.40
N ASN A 10 19.26 1.54 -8.60
CA ASN A 10 20.17 1.65 -7.45
C ASN A 10 19.85 0.60 -6.39
N LEU A 11 18.58 0.31 -6.16
CA LEU A 11 18.16 -0.73 -5.23
C LEU A 11 18.63 -2.11 -5.69
N LYS A 12 18.49 -2.42 -6.96
CA LYS A 12 18.97 -3.69 -7.53
C LYS A 12 20.47 -3.87 -7.33
N LYS A 13 21.25 -2.82 -7.56
CA LYS A 13 22.70 -2.84 -7.33
C LYS A 13 23.02 -3.10 -5.86
N SER A 14 22.31 -2.46 -4.94
CA SER A 14 22.53 -2.65 -3.52
C SER A 14 22.21 -4.07 -3.07
N ILE A 15 21.15 -4.67 -3.61
CA ILE A 15 20.75 -6.04 -3.31
C ILE A 15 21.83 -7.01 -3.80
N GLN A 16 22.38 -6.80 -4.99
CA GLN A 16 23.46 -7.63 -5.53
C GLN A 16 24.72 -7.55 -4.68
N LEU A 17 25.08 -6.33 -4.24
CA LEU A 17 26.26 -6.12 -3.38
C LEU A 17 26.09 -6.80 -2.02
N ALA A 18 24.87 -6.91 -1.52
CA ALA A 18 24.56 -7.59 -0.27
C ALA A 18 24.39 -9.10 -0.43
N ASN A 19 24.64 -9.65 -1.63
CA ASN A 19 24.45 -11.07 -1.92
C ASN A 19 23.03 -11.58 -1.67
N ARG A 20 22.03 -10.73 -1.89
CA ARG A 20 20.62 -11.10 -1.73
C ARG A 20 19.95 -11.23 -3.07
N ASN A 21 18.92 -12.09 -3.12
CA ASN A 21 18.09 -12.21 -4.30
C ASN A 21 17.11 -11.04 -4.33
N ILE A 22 16.94 -10.42 -5.50
CA ILE A 22 15.98 -9.33 -5.69
C ILE A 22 14.56 -9.74 -5.27
N GLN A 23 14.21 -11.02 -5.40
CA GLN A 23 12.90 -11.53 -5.03
C GLN A 23 12.67 -11.57 -3.51
N GLU A 24 13.73 -11.47 -2.71
CA GLU A 24 13.62 -11.41 -1.26
C GLU A 24 13.25 -10.03 -0.74
N VAL A 25 13.25 -9.01 -1.60
CA VAL A 25 13.02 -7.62 -1.21
C VAL A 25 11.79 -7.08 -1.91
N ASP A 26 10.81 -6.63 -1.12
CA ASP A 26 9.62 -5.96 -1.64
C ASP A 26 9.76 -4.45 -1.46
N LEU A 27 9.49 -3.71 -2.54
CA LEU A 27 9.50 -2.26 -2.51
C LEU A 27 8.07 -1.75 -2.47
N ILE A 28 7.76 -0.92 -1.47
CA ILE A 28 6.47 -0.23 -1.35
C ILE A 28 6.70 1.25 -1.64
N ALA A 29 6.06 1.76 -2.69
CA ALA A 29 6.15 3.17 -3.02
C ALA A 29 5.13 3.95 -2.18
N VAL A 30 5.60 4.96 -1.45
CA VAL A 30 4.73 5.78 -0.60
C VAL A 30 4.13 6.91 -1.41
N GLY A 31 2.78 6.93 -1.53
CA GLY A 31 2.04 7.95 -2.28
C GLY A 31 1.64 9.17 -1.49
N LYS A 32 2.13 9.31 -0.27
CA LYS A 32 1.81 10.41 0.64
C LYS A 32 2.07 11.77 -0.02
N LYS A 33 1.04 12.63 -0.02
CA LYS A 33 1.10 13.97 -0.59
C LYS A 33 1.44 14.02 -2.08
N LYS A 34 1.33 12.89 -2.78
CA LYS A 34 1.53 12.86 -4.23
C LYS A 34 0.18 12.89 -4.94
N PRO A 35 0.02 13.69 -5.99
CA PRO A 35 -1.23 13.68 -6.76
C PRO A 35 -1.38 12.39 -7.55
N ALA A 36 -2.63 12.04 -7.91
CA ALA A 36 -2.93 10.82 -8.61
C ALA A 36 -2.15 10.65 -9.92
N PRO A 37 -1.95 11.68 -10.75
CA PRO A 37 -1.13 11.51 -11.97
C PRO A 37 0.29 11.06 -11.71
N ASP A 38 0.92 11.52 -10.62
CA ASP A 38 2.27 11.09 -10.26
C ASP A 38 2.30 9.61 -9.87
N ILE A 39 1.28 9.16 -9.14
CA ILE A 39 1.13 7.76 -8.77
C ILE A 39 0.91 6.91 -10.02
N GLN A 40 0.05 7.36 -10.93
CA GLN A 40 -0.23 6.64 -12.17
C GLN A 40 1.02 6.47 -13.01
N SER A 41 1.92 7.44 -13.05
CA SER A 41 3.15 7.31 -13.81
C SER A 41 4.05 6.19 -13.27
N VAL A 42 4.04 5.98 -11.96
CA VAL A 42 4.80 4.87 -11.34
C VAL A 42 4.12 3.53 -11.63
N ILE A 43 2.78 3.48 -11.61
CA ILE A 43 2.01 2.30 -11.99
C ILE A 43 2.32 1.91 -13.42
N ASP A 44 2.37 2.89 -14.32
CA ASP A 44 2.65 2.66 -15.75
C ASP A 44 4.03 2.06 -15.98
N GLU A 45 4.95 2.23 -15.04
CA GLU A 45 6.26 1.60 -15.07
C GLU A 45 6.28 0.19 -14.48
N GLY A 46 5.11 -0.33 -14.06
CA GLY A 46 4.95 -1.70 -13.62
C GLY A 46 4.97 -1.92 -12.13
N HIS A 47 5.02 -0.86 -11.33
CA HIS A 47 5.01 -0.99 -9.87
C HIS A 47 3.59 -1.11 -9.35
N LEU A 48 3.32 -2.11 -8.51
CA LEU A 48 1.97 -2.44 -8.05
C LEU A 48 1.77 -2.36 -6.53
N SER A 49 2.83 -2.12 -5.76
CA SER A 49 2.74 -2.06 -4.28
C SER A 49 2.93 -0.63 -3.80
N PHE A 50 1.90 -0.08 -3.18
CA PHE A 50 1.90 1.31 -2.72
C PHE A 50 1.52 1.40 -1.25
N GLY A 51 2.03 2.42 -0.56
CA GLY A 51 1.73 2.66 0.84
C GLY A 51 1.14 4.05 1.07
N GLU A 52 0.16 4.13 1.94
CA GLU A 52 -0.43 5.39 2.39
C GLU A 52 -0.58 5.36 3.90
N ASN A 53 -0.48 6.54 4.52
CA ASN A 53 -0.56 6.66 5.97
C ASN A 53 -1.78 7.45 6.46
N GLN A 54 -2.62 7.96 5.57
CA GLN A 54 -3.82 8.71 5.93
C GLN A 54 -5.01 8.20 5.13
N ILE A 55 -6.03 7.73 5.84
CA ILE A 55 -7.21 7.17 5.19
C ILE A 55 -7.97 8.20 4.36
N GLN A 56 -7.95 9.48 4.75
CA GLN A 56 -8.61 10.52 3.99
C GLN A 56 -8.02 10.67 2.59
N GLU A 57 -6.71 10.57 2.45
CA GLU A 57 -6.07 10.59 1.15
C GLU A 57 -6.41 9.36 0.32
N ILE A 58 -6.48 8.20 0.97
CA ILE A 58 -6.86 6.96 0.30
C ILE A 58 -8.26 7.08 -0.28
N GLU A 59 -9.22 7.55 0.52
CA GLU A 59 -10.61 7.70 0.09
C GLU A 59 -10.76 8.64 -1.09
N ARG A 60 -9.89 9.65 -1.19
CA ARG A 60 -9.93 10.65 -2.25
C ARG A 60 -9.27 10.17 -3.55
N LYS A 61 -8.15 9.47 -3.46
CA LYS A 61 -7.32 9.14 -4.63
C LYS A 61 -7.49 7.71 -5.14
N TRP A 62 -7.52 6.76 -4.24
CA TRP A 62 -7.30 5.36 -4.59
C TRP A 62 -8.50 4.63 -5.22
N PRO A 63 -9.76 4.96 -4.91
CA PRO A 63 -10.85 4.28 -5.60
C PRO A 63 -10.77 4.40 -7.12
N ASP A 64 -10.46 5.59 -7.63
CA ASP A 64 -10.33 5.80 -9.08
C ASP A 64 -9.08 5.14 -9.65
N LEU A 65 -7.97 5.24 -8.94
CA LEU A 65 -6.72 4.58 -9.35
C LEU A 65 -6.87 3.07 -9.44
N LYS A 66 -7.58 2.46 -8.48
CA LYS A 66 -7.83 1.02 -8.48
C LYS A 66 -8.77 0.58 -9.58
N LYS A 67 -9.75 1.40 -9.96
CA LYS A 67 -10.63 1.10 -11.08
C LYS A 67 -9.86 0.94 -12.38
N LEU A 68 -8.84 1.77 -12.58
CA LEU A 68 -8.00 1.73 -13.76
C LEU A 68 -6.90 0.67 -13.67
N ASN A 69 -6.56 0.23 -12.47
CA ASN A 69 -5.41 -0.63 -12.21
C ASN A 69 -5.77 -1.69 -11.17
N SER A 70 -6.41 -2.78 -11.60
CA SER A 70 -7.02 -3.76 -10.69
C SER A 70 -6.03 -4.61 -9.88
N ASN A 71 -4.76 -4.65 -10.27
CA ASN A 71 -3.75 -5.50 -9.64
C ASN A 71 -2.96 -4.82 -8.52
N ILE A 72 -3.34 -3.60 -8.16
CA ILE A 72 -2.61 -2.84 -7.13
C ILE A 72 -2.83 -3.44 -5.75
N GLN A 73 -1.75 -3.55 -4.98
CA GLN A 73 -1.81 -3.80 -3.54
C GLN A 73 -1.53 -2.50 -2.81
N LEU A 74 -2.53 -2.02 -2.08
CA LEU A 74 -2.41 -0.83 -1.26
C LEU A 74 -2.17 -1.23 0.18
N HIS A 75 -1.06 -0.74 0.74
CA HIS A 75 -0.65 -0.99 2.12
C HIS A 75 -1.01 0.22 2.99
N PHE A 76 -1.67 -0.01 4.11
CA PHE A 76 -1.88 1.03 5.10
C PHE A 76 -0.74 0.98 6.11
N ILE A 77 0.05 2.04 6.17
CA ILE A 77 1.27 2.11 6.98
C ILE A 77 1.20 3.18 8.08
N GLY A 78 0.04 3.80 8.28
CA GLY A 78 -0.14 4.83 9.30
C GLY A 78 -0.80 4.33 10.57
N ASN A 79 -1.03 5.24 11.50
CA ASN A 79 -1.75 4.94 12.73
C ASN A 79 -3.23 4.68 12.44
N ILE A 80 -3.77 3.65 13.09
CA ILE A 80 -5.14 3.21 12.85
C ILE A 80 -6.06 3.78 13.92
N GLN A 81 -7.00 4.63 13.50
CA GLN A 81 -8.06 5.13 14.36
C GLN A 81 -9.22 4.14 14.32
N SER A 82 -9.77 3.80 15.51
CA SER A 82 -10.84 2.79 15.63
C SER A 82 -12.02 3.08 14.70
N ARG A 83 -12.42 4.34 14.60
CA ARG A 83 -13.57 4.76 13.76
C ARG A 83 -13.31 4.62 12.26
N LYS A 84 -12.05 4.41 11.85
CA LYS A 84 -11.66 4.31 10.44
C LYS A 84 -11.37 2.89 9.98
N VAL A 85 -11.49 1.92 10.88
CA VAL A 85 -11.13 0.52 10.58
C VAL A 85 -11.89 -0.02 9.37
N GLU A 86 -13.18 0.25 9.27
CA GLU A 86 -13.98 -0.25 8.14
C GLU A 86 -13.48 0.30 6.81
N SER A 87 -13.22 1.60 6.73
CA SER A 87 -12.71 2.23 5.50
C SER A 87 -11.32 1.71 5.14
N ILE A 88 -10.45 1.52 6.13
CA ILE A 88 -9.12 0.97 5.91
C ILE A 88 -9.22 -0.46 5.35
N HIS A 89 -10.05 -1.29 5.95
CA HIS A 89 -10.25 -2.67 5.50
C HIS A 89 -10.78 -2.70 4.07
N GLU A 90 -11.71 -1.83 3.74
CA GLU A 90 -12.32 -1.79 2.41
C GLU A 90 -11.33 -1.38 1.33
N ASN A 91 -10.42 -0.45 1.63
CA ASN A 91 -9.54 0.15 0.63
C ASN A 91 -8.14 -0.46 0.55
N CYS A 92 -7.69 -1.16 1.59
CA CYS A 92 -6.30 -1.62 1.68
C CYS A 92 -6.23 -3.14 1.71
N GLU A 93 -5.34 -3.71 0.89
CA GLU A 93 -5.10 -5.16 0.83
C GLU A 93 -4.17 -5.64 1.94
N VAL A 94 -3.25 -4.78 2.37
CA VAL A 94 -2.29 -5.10 3.44
C VAL A 94 -2.33 -4.01 4.49
N ILE A 95 -2.40 -4.40 5.77
CA ILE A 95 -2.51 -3.45 6.87
C ILE A 95 -1.38 -3.70 7.85
N HIS A 96 -0.58 -2.64 8.07
CA HIS A 96 0.51 -2.64 9.03
C HIS A 96 0.06 -1.95 10.32
N SER A 97 0.94 -1.94 11.33
CA SER A 97 0.76 -1.10 12.53
C SER A 97 -0.49 -1.42 13.35
N ILE A 98 -0.96 -2.67 13.35
CA ILE A 98 -2.03 -3.09 14.27
C ILE A 98 -1.37 -3.33 15.62
N ASP A 99 -1.55 -2.37 16.53
CA ASP A 99 -0.85 -2.37 17.82
C ASP A 99 -1.77 -2.43 19.03
N ARG A 100 -3.10 -2.49 18.84
CA ARG A 100 -4.07 -2.51 19.92
C ARG A 100 -5.09 -3.62 19.73
N ILE A 101 -5.44 -4.28 20.85
CA ILE A 101 -6.43 -5.36 20.84
C ILE A 101 -7.79 -4.88 20.30
N LYS A 102 -8.19 -3.66 20.64
CA LYS A 102 -9.46 -3.07 20.15
C LYS A 102 -9.50 -3.06 18.62
N VAL A 103 -8.41 -2.65 17.98
CA VAL A 103 -8.33 -2.59 16.51
C VAL A 103 -8.34 -3.98 15.91
N VAL A 104 -7.61 -4.93 16.50
CA VAL A 104 -7.62 -6.34 16.07
C VAL A 104 -9.04 -6.89 16.06
N LYS A 105 -9.79 -6.66 17.14
CA LYS A 105 -11.17 -7.14 17.25
C LYS A 105 -12.08 -6.51 16.19
N LEU A 106 -11.91 -5.22 15.91
CA LEU A 106 -12.72 -4.53 14.90
C LEU A 106 -12.45 -5.09 13.50
N PHE A 107 -11.20 -5.33 13.14
CA PHE A 107 -10.87 -5.96 11.86
C PHE A 107 -11.41 -7.38 11.77
N ALA A 108 -11.31 -8.15 12.85
CA ALA A 108 -11.82 -9.51 12.87
C ALA A 108 -13.34 -9.54 12.64
N GLU A 109 -14.09 -8.62 13.24
CA GLU A 109 -15.53 -8.52 13.02
C GLU A 109 -15.87 -8.18 11.57
N ILE A 110 -15.13 -7.24 10.98
CA ILE A 110 -15.35 -6.85 9.58
C ILE A 110 -15.05 -8.00 8.64
N GLU A 111 -13.96 -8.72 8.85
CA GLU A 111 -13.62 -9.88 8.04
C GLU A 111 -14.68 -10.98 8.14
N LYS A 112 -15.23 -11.19 9.32
CA LYS A 112 -16.30 -12.15 9.54
C LYS A 112 -17.57 -11.76 8.76
N LEU A 113 -17.93 -10.47 8.80
CA LEU A 113 -19.13 -9.98 8.13
C LEU A 113 -18.99 -9.96 6.61
N LYS A 114 -17.85 -9.52 6.12
CA LYS A 114 -17.60 -9.36 4.68
C LYS A 114 -16.98 -10.59 4.02
N LYS A 115 -16.54 -11.55 4.82
CA LYS A 115 -15.85 -12.78 4.37
C LYS A 115 -14.60 -12.48 3.53
N ILE A 116 -13.94 -11.35 3.81
CA ILE A 116 -12.72 -10.93 3.14
C ILE A 116 -11.61 -10.82 4.18
N LYS A 117 -10.49 -11.49 3.95
CA LYS A 117 -9.34 -11.41 4.84
C LYS A 117 -8.29 -10.48 4.27
N ARG A 118 -7.72 -9.63 5.12
CA ARG A 118 -6.60 -8.76 4.77
C ARG A 118 -5.34 -9.20 5.50
N LYS A 119 -4.24 -8.92 4.88
CA LYS A 119 -2.93 -9.22 5.46
C LYS A 119 -2.49 -8.18 6.47
#